data_7ea86a1f1e7c3203e80bdeda6728991a
#
_entry.id   7ea86a1f1e7c3203e80bdeda6728991a
#
_cell.length_a   1.000
_cell.length_b   1.000
_cell.length_c   1.000
_cell.angle_alpha   90.00
_cell.angle_beta   90.00
_cell.angle_gamma   90.00
#
_symmetry.space_group_name_H-M   'P 1'
#
loop_
_entity.id
_entity.type
_entity.pdbx_description
1 polymer ?
#
loop_
_entity_poly.entity_id
_entity_poly.type
_entity_poly.pdbx_seq_one_letter_code
_entity_poly.pdbx_strand_id
1 'polypeptide(L)'
;MGTGSRGRWGIARIAHGLALAVPLALAAAVGCVGPKVRNPVPDPLTTKPWTNEKPAADYHDADADTVASLAAAVAGANPPPAPAGRPLNVLCVSGGGKYAAFTAGALCGWTSSGTRPEFDVATGVSSGAPTAFMAFLGPKYDNSLAQLFLHLNRNDLFRWQPVRGLVTGRGLMTSRPLEKLLDKHIDDEVMADLCAAHGQGRRLFIATSNVLTHRLAIWDIGAIACSGRPDGKEIIRKVVLAACSIPGIVPAVEFDVVVNGVRYRELHADAGNLTQVFVRTAGPLPPGSSVWVLSAGKSYPNRSVGKCPGIFETLVNAVSATLYALYRADTVKLYALCGTTKSRFGLIALPDDFQGRSSSMVFDPAESQRMYLVGYQMGAGGAWEPVPPGTAPADVIPPRAGLEFTAPQ
;
A
#
# COMPACT_ATOMS: atom_id res chain seq x y z
N MET A 1 14.44 -63.25 -35.09
CA MET A 1 15.66 -62.40 -35.02
C MET A 1 15.23 -60.95 -35.25
N GLY A 2 15.41 -60.08 -34.27
CA GLY A 2 14.99 -58.66 -34.37
C GLY A 2 15.09 -58.02 -32.99
N THR A 3 16.28 -57.87 -32.46
CA THR A 3 16.58 -57.22 -31.18
C THR A 3 17.10 -55.79 -31.42
N GLY A 4 16.53 -54.82 -30.73
CA GLY A 4 17.31 -53.68 -30.25
C GLY A 4 17.23 -52.37 -31.01
N SER A 5 16.33 -51.46 -30.65
CA SER A 5 16.55 -50.02 -30.84
C SER A 5 15.79 -49.11 -29.89
N ARG A 6 15.33 -49.60 -28.74
CA ARG A 6 14.56 -48.76 -27.75
C ARG A 6 15.40 -48.03 -26.72
N GLY A 7 16.72 -48.24 -26.63
CA GLY A 7 17.57 -47.72 -25.57
C GLY A 7 18.23 -46.35 -25.80
N ARG A 8 18.37 -45.89 -27.04
CA ARG A 8 19.17 -44.68 -27.35
C ARG A 8 18.41 -43.36 -27.30
N TRP A 9 17.07 -43.38 -27.42
CA TRP A 9 16.25 -42.17 -27.42
C TRP A 9 15.90 -41.65 -25.99
N GLY A 10 15.96 -42.50 -24.98
CA GLY A 10 15.68 -42.14 -23.60
C GLY A 10 16.80 -41.32 -22.95
N ILE A 11 18.06 -41.71 -23.19
CA ILE A 11 19.23 -41.10 -22.59
C ILE A 11 19.50 -39.70 -23.15
N ALA A 12 19.26 -39.48 -24.44
CA ALA A 12 19.43 -38.15 -25.06
C ALA A 12 18.40 -37.14 -24.56
N ARG A 13 17.14 -37.53 -24.26
CA ARG A 13 16.12 -36.63 -23.68
C ARG A 13 16.40 -36.29 -22.23
N ILE A 14 16.96 -37.24 -21.46
CA ILE A 14 17.32 -36.96 -20.04
C ILE A 14 18.55 -36.04 -19.99
N ALA A 15 19.54 -36.23 -20.88
CA ALA A 15 20.71 -35.37 -20.95
C ALA A 15 20.38 -33.92 -21.39
N HIS A 16 19.44 -33.72 -22.33
CA HIS A 16 18.98 -32.39 -22.71
C HIS A 16 18.11 -31.74 -21.64
N GLY A 17 17.32 -32.50 -20.89
CA GLY A 17 16.55 -32.01 -19.75
C GLY A 17 17.44 -31.52 -18.57
N LEU A 18 18.50 -32.28 -18.29
CA LEU A 18 19.49 -31.93 -17.27
C LEU A 18 20.39 -30.75 -17.71
N ALA A 19 20.76 -30.68 -19.00
CA ALA A 19 21.54 -29.56 -19.51
C ALA A 19 20.83 -28.20 -19.51
N LEU A 20 19.50 -28.21 -19.52
CA LEU A 20 18.68 -26.98 -19.36
C LEU A 20 18.29 -26.71 -17.91
N ALA A 21 18.12 -27.74 -17.08
CA ALA A 21 17.72 -27.62 -15.68
C ALA A 21 18.82 -27.03 -14.80
N VAL A 22 20.08 -27.37 -15.04
CA VAL A 22 21.23 -26.86 -14.28
C VAL A 22 21.43 -25.35 -14.48
N PRO A 23 21.46 -24.78 -15.70
CA PRO A 23 21.56 -23.33 -15.87
C PRO A 23 20.32 -22.58 -15.39
N LEU A 24 19.12 -23.18 -15.47
CA LEU A 24 17.90 -22.59 -14.91
C LEU A 24 17.96 -22.57 -13.36
N ALA A 25 18.44 -23.65 -12.75
CA ALA A 25 18.61 -23.71 -11.29
C ALA A 25 19.73 -22.78 -10.79
N LEU A 26 20.84 -22.65 -11.55
CA LEU A 26 21.87 -21.66 -11.26
C LEU A 26 21.37 -20.22 -11.49
N ALA A 27 20.62 -19.94 -12.53
CA ALA A 27 20.01 -18.64 -12.76
C ALA A 27 18.98 -18.30 -11.67
N ALA A 28 18.20 -19.27 -11.18
CA ALA A 28 17.29 -19.11 -10.05
C ALA A 28 18.06 -18.88 -8.74
N ALA A 29 19.16 -19.59 -8.51
CA ALA A 29 20.00 -19.41 -7.33
C ALA A 29 20.72 -18.04 -7.35
N VAL A 30 21.19 -17.58 -8.50
CA VAL A 30 21.81 -16.25 -8.67
C VAL A 30 20.75 -15.15 -8.56
N GLY A 31 19.53 -15.38 -9.07
CA GLY A 31 18.41 -14.44 -8.95
C GLY A 31 17.85 -14.31 -7.53
N CYS A 32 18.14 -15.28 -6.63
CA CYS A 32 17.81 -15.19 -5.21
C CYS A 32 18.77 -14.29 -4.41
N VAL A 33 19.94 -13.93 -4.97
CA VAL A 33 20.88 -12.99 -4.33
C VAL A 33 20.60 -11.59 -4.87
N GLY A 34 19.96 -10.76 -4.05
CA GLY A 34 19.72 -9.35 -4.39
C GLY A 34 21.03 -8.59 -4.61
N PRO A 35 21.02 -7.53 -5.45
CA PRO A 35 22.20 -6.70 -5.65
C PRO A 35 22.59 -6.01 -4.33
N LYS A 36 23.88 -5.91 -4.06
CA LYS A 36 24.39 -5.17 -2.90
C LYS A 36 23.99 -3.69 -3.01
N VAL A 37 23.43 -3.15 -1.95
CA VAL A 37 23.20 -1.71 -1.83
C VAL A 37 24.57 -1.03 -1.67
N ARG A 38 24.79 0.03 -2.45
CA ARG A 38 26.02 0.82 -2.32
C ARG A 38 25.87 1.76 -1.13
N ASN A 39 26.83 1.69 -0.20
CA ASN A 39 26.89 2.55 0.98
C ASN A 39 25.56 2.61 1.76
N PRO A 40 25.08 1.48 2.33
CA PRO A 40 23.86 1.47 3.14
C PRO A 40 24.08 2.24 4.44
N VAL A 41 23.01 2.77 5.02
CA VAL A 41 23.07 3.41 6.35
C VAL A 41 23.53 2.37 7.37
N PRO A 42 24.60 2.63 8.17
CA PRO A 42 25.06 1.70 9.19
C PRO A 42 24.02 1.50 10.29
N ASP A 43 23.91 0.28 10.84
CA ASP A 43 22.95 -0.07 11.89
C ASP A 43 22.82 0.93 13.03
N PRO A 44 23.91 1.46 13.62
CA PRO A 44 23.79 2.43 14.72
C PRO A 44 23.10 3.75 14.32
N LEU A 45 23.04 4.06 13.01
CA LEU A 45 22.43 5.28 12.48
C LEU A 45 21.00 5.07 11.97
N THR A 46 20.59 3.82 11.77
CA THR A 46 19.24 3.51 11.23
C THR A 46 18.11 3.86 12.21
N THR A 47 18.42 3.93 13.51
CA THR A 47 17.46 4.28 14.58
C THR A 47 17.47 5.75 14.94
N LYS A 48 18.41 6.55 14.39
CA LYS A 48 18.47 7.98 14.66
C LYS A 48 17.65 8.73 13.60
N PRO A 49 16.78 9.66 14.01
CA PRO A 49 16.19 10.58 13.05
C PRO A 49 17.33 11.36 12.35
N TRP A 50 17.16 11.67 11.09
CA TRP A 50 18.11 12.44 10.29
C TRP A 50 18.16 13.88 10.82
N THR A 51 19.09 14.19 11.70
CA THR A 51 19.01 15.37 12.56
C THR A 51 19.78 16.58 12.08
N ASN A 52 20.65 16.49 11.07
CA ASN A 52 21.63 17.56 10.84
C ASN A 52 21.53 18.34 9.54
N GLU A 53 20.74 17.94 8.60
CA GLU A 53 20.33 18.79 7.47
C GLU A 53 18.81 18.70 7.42
N LYS A 54 18.11 19.83 7.17
CA LYS A 54 16.67 19.77 6.97
C LYS A 54 16.41 18.62 6.01
N PRO A 55 15.86 17.51 6.47
CA PRO A 55 15.64 16.38 5.59
C PRO A 55 14.73 16.84 4.45
N ALA A 56 14.88 16.22 3.31
CA ALA A 56 14.02 16.49 2.16
C ALA A 56 12.55 16.21 2.48
N ALA A 57 12.31 15.55 3.60
CA ALA A 57 11.02 15.19 4.14
C ALA A 57 11.18 15.02 5.65
N ASP A 58 10.12 15.25 6.40
CA ASP A 58 9.98 14.68 7.73
C ASP A 58 9.83 13.17 7.59
N TYR A 59 10.97 12.50 7.45
CA TYR A 59 11.05 11.06 7.51
C TYR A 59 10.98 10.66 8.98
N HIS A 60 9.91 10.00 9.34
CA HIS A 60 9.73 9.44 10.66
C HIS A 60 9.74 7.93 10.58
N ASP A 61 10.72 7.33 11.22
CA ASP A 61 10.73 5.90 11.48
C ASP A 61 9.61 5.59 12.50
N ALA A 62 8.52 5.02 12.02
CA ALA A 62 7.32 4.77 12.82
C ALA A 62 7.37 3.45 13.60
N ASP A 63 8.48 2.70 13.52
CA ASP A 63 8.59 1.37 14.08
C ASP A 63 9.10 1.31 15.53
N ALA A 64 9.38 2.47 16.13
CA ALA A 64 9.67 2.50 17.55
C ALA A 64 8.40 2.15 18.31
N ASP A 65 8.23 0.90 18.68
CA ASP A 65 7.16 0.33 19.50
C ASP A 65 5.73 0.66 19.06
N THR A 66 5.00 -0.34 18.64
CA THR A 66 3.59 -0.22 18.18
C THR A 66 2.69 0.48 19.22
N VAL A 67 3.01 0.38 20.49
CA VAL A 67 2.30 1.06 21.57
C VAL A 67 2.85 2.48 21.80
N ALA A 68 4.16 2.67 21.69
CA ALA A 68 4.77 4.00 21.78
C ALA A 68 4.55 4.81 20.49
N SER A 69 4.39 4.19 19.32
CA SER A 69 4.03 4.91 18.09
C SER A 69 2.54 5.28 18.07
N LEU A 70 1.65 4.50 18.70
CA LEU A 70 0.27 4.92 18.97
C LEU A 70 0.25 6.05 20.03
N ALA A 71 1.05 5.95 21.08
CA ALA A 71 1.21 6.98 22.10
C ALA A 71 1.98 8.21 21.56
N ALA A 72 2.96 8.04 20.68
CA ALA A 72 3.68 9.12 20.02
C ALA A 72 2.90 9.71 18.84
N ALA A 73 2.12 8.93 18.11
CA ALA A 73 1.11 9.44 17.19
C ALA A 73 0.01 10.21 17.94
N VAL A 74 -0.26 9.81 19.19
CA VAL A 74 -1.18 10.48 20.12
C VAL A 74 -0.50 11.62 20.89
N ALA A 75 0.81 11.53 21.21
CA ALA A 75 1.53 12.47 22.09
C ALA A 75 2.50 13.43 21.38
N GLY A 76 2.73 13.25 20.08
CA GLY A 76 3.47 14.21 19.26
C GLY A 76 4.96 14.32 19.54
N ALA A 77 5.77 13.45 18.96
CA ALA A 77 7.18 13.79 18.74
C ALA A 77 7.29 14.71 17.52
N ASN A 78 7.29 16.02 17.74
CA ASN A 78 7.47 17.09 16.74
C ASN A 78 6.64 17.03 15.44
N PRO A 79 5.34 16.91 15.48
CA PRO A 79 4.55 17.26 14.33
C PRO A 79 4.32 18.77 14.31
N PRO A 80 4.26 19.39 13.13
CA PRO A 80 3.82 20.76 13.02
C PRO A 80 2.41 20.90 13.64
N PRO A 81 2.09 22.04 14.26
CA PRO A 81 0.84 22.19 14.98
C PRO A 81 -0.34 21.92 14.06
N ALA A 82 -1.16 20.92 14.42
CA ALA A 82 -2.50 20.81 13.88
C ALA A 82 -3.23 22.13 14.14
N PRO A 83 -4.25 22.49 13.32
CA PRO A 83 -5.11 23.61 13.65
C PRO A 83 -5.64 23.41 15.07
N ALA A 84 -5.15 24.23 16.01
CA ALA A 84 -5.38 24.04 17.41
C ALA A 84 -6.89 24.08 17.73
N GLY A 85 -7.40 23.04 18.36
CA GLY A 85 -8.66 23.04 19.07
C GLY A 85 -9.93 22.77 18.29
N ARG A 86 -9.92 22.56 16.95
CA ARG A 86 -11.12 22.18 16.19
C ARG A 86 -11.13 20.68 15.82
N PRO A 87 -12.30 20.06 15.68
CA PRO A 87 -12.41 18.72 15.13
C PRO A 87 -11.74 18.59 13.76
N LEU A 88 -11.07 17.47 13.50
CA LEU A 88 -10.37 17.17 12.26
C LEU A 88 -11.13 16.14 11.43
N ASN A 89 -11.06 16.27 10.12
CA ASN A 89 -11.43 15.24 9.17
C ASN A 89 -10.17 14.51 8.70
N VAL A 90 -10.04 13.25 9.06
CA VAL A 90 -8.91 12.39 8.72
C VAL A 90 -9.35 11.33 7.73
N LEU A 91 -8.67 11.22 6.59
CA LEU A 91 -8.89 10.18 5.60
C LEU A 91 -7.73 9.17 5.66
N CYS A 92 -8.05 7.89 5.80
CA CYS A 92 -7.09 6.80 5.75
C CYS A 92 -7.43 5.87 4.58
N VAL A 93 -6.54 5.75 3.60
CA VAL A 93 -6.76 4.93 2.40
C VAL A 93 -5.85 3.72 2.42
N SER A 94 -6.44 2.51 2.40
CA SER A 94 -5.68 1.26 2.44
C SER A 94 -5.03 0.90 1.12
N GLY A 95 -4.01 0.03 1.18
CA GLY A 95 -3.53 -0.71 0.04
C GLY A 95 -4.56 -1.72 -0.50
N GLY A 96 -4.37 -2.18 -1.74
CA GLY A 96 -5.26 -3.19 -2.34
C GLY A 96 -5.11 -3.37 -3.86
N GLY A 97 -4.11 -2.77 -4.49
CA GLY A 97 -3.83 -2.92 -5.92
C GLY A 97 -5.00 -2.45 -6.79
N LYS A 98 -5.56 -3.33 -7.64
CA LYS A 98 -6.68 -3.01 -8.55
C LYS A 98 -7.94 -2.49 -7.84
N TYR A 99 -8.12 -2.84 -6.57
CA TYR A 99 -9.30 -2.40 -5.80
C TYR A 99 -9.30 -0.89 -5.52
N ALA A 100 -8.21 -0.17 -5.84
CA ALA A 100 -8.21 1.29 -5.80
C ALA A 100 -9.25 1.93 -6.74
N ALA A 101 -9.71 1.23 -7.78
CA ALA A 101 -10.83 1.66 -8.59
C ALA A 101 -12.12 1.84 -7.77
N PHE A 102 -12.35 0.97 -6.78
CA PHE A 102 -13.47 1.11 -5.84
C PHE A 102 -13.33 2.36 -4.97
N THR A 103 -12.14 2.62 -4.39
CA THR A 103 -11.93 3.79 -3.54
C THR A 103 -12.01 5.10 -4.33
N ALA A 104 -11.57 5.10 -5.59
CA ALA A 104 -11.75 6.25 -6.48
C ALA A 104 -13.25 6.52 -6.73
N GLY A 105 -14.02 5.47 -7.01
CA GLY A 105 -15.48 5.57 -7.14
C GLY A 105 -16.13 6.12 -5.87
N ALA A 106 -15.78 5.59 -4.70
CA ALA A 106 -16.33 6.02 -3.42
C ALA A 106 -16.05 7.51 -3.14
N LEU A 107 -14.84 8.00 -3.44
CA LEU A 107 -14.52 9.43 -3.32
C LEU A 107 -15.31 10.29 -4.28
N CYS A 108 -15.39 9.92 -5.56
CA CYS A 108 -16.15 10.68 -6.56
C CYS A 108 -17.66 10.68 -6.23
N GLY A 109 -18.19 9.55 -5.77
CA GLY A 109 -19.58 9.45 -5.30
C GLY A 109 -19.83 10.33 -4.08
N TRP A 110 -18.91 10.32 -3.13
CA TRP A 110 -19.01 11.18 -1.95
C TRP A 110 -18.95 12.67 -2.31
N THR A 111 -18.12 13.05 -3.27
CA THR A 111 -18.13 14.42 -3.81
C THR A 111 -19.48 14.76 -4.45
N SER A 112 -20.04 13.86 -5.25
CA SER A 112 -21.33 14.10 -5.93
C SER A 112 -22.49 14.27 -4.96
N SER A 113 -22.44 13.69 -3.75
CA SER A 113 -23.43 13.89 -2.70
C SER A 113 -23.34 15.27 -2.03
N GLY A 114 -22.28 16.04 -2.26
CA GLY A 114 -22.01 17.32 -1.61
C GLY A 114 -21.64 17.22 -0.13
N THR A 115 -21.45 16.00 0.41
CA THR A 115 -21.19 15.78 1.84
C THR A 115 -19.73 15.47 2.17
N ARG A 116 -18.88 15.34 1.14
CA ARG A 116 -17.44 15.07 1.34
C ARG A 116 -16.79 16.27 2.03
N PRO A 117 -16.17 16.08 3.21
CA PRO A 117 -15.45 17.16 3.87
C PRO A 117 -14.10 17.44 3.17
N GLU A 118 -13.56 18.61 3.41
CA GLU A 118 -12.14 18.83 3.20
C GLU A 118 -11.35 18.04 4.26
N PHE A 119 -10.31 17.32 3.84
CA PHE A 119 -9.51 16.52 4.75
C PHE A 119 -8.37 17.35 5.33
N ASP A 120 -8.31 17.42 6.66
CA ASP A 120 -7.20 18.03 7.40
C ASP A 120 -5.95 17.14 7.33
N VAL A 121 -6.17 15.83 7.40
CA VAL A 121 -5.12 14.83 7.25
C VAL A 121 -5.59 13.75 6.27
N ALA A 122 -4.71 13.35 5.37
CA ALA A 122 -4.89 12.17 4.55
C ALA A 122 -3.67 11.26 4.67
N THR A 123 -3.91 9.94 4.72
CA THR A 123 -2.86 8.93 4.76
C THR A 123 -3.09 7.86 3.70
N GLY A 124 -2.02 7.37 3.09
CA GLY A 124 -2.12 6.37 2.03
C GLY A 124 -1.06 5.28 2.10
N VAL A 125 -1.47 4.05 1.81
CA VAL A 125 -0.60 2.86 1.73
C VAL A 125 -0.79 2.22 0.37
N SER A 126 0.30 1.77 -0.28
CA SER A 126 0.23 1.06 -1.57
C SER A 126 -0.58 1.84 -2.61
N SER A 127 -1.50 1.20 -3.31
CA SER A 127 -2.44 1.84 -4.25
C SER A 127 -3.36 2.89 -3.59
N GLY A 128 -3.46 2.91 -2.27
CA GLY A 128 -4.11 3.98 -1.51
C GLY A 128 -3.30 5.28 -1.49
N ALA A 129 -1.99 5.25 -1.76
CA ALA A 129 -1.15 6.43 -1.79
C ALA A 129 -1.59 7.44 -2.89
N PRO A 130 -1.71 7.08 -4.18
CA PRO A 130 -2.23 7.99 -5.19
C PRO A 130 -3.67 8.42 -4.93
N THR A 131 -4.50 7.54 -4.36
CA THR A 131 -5.89 7.88 -3.99
C THR A 131 -5.94 8.93 -2.87
N ALA A 132 -5.18 8.74 -1.78
CA ALA A 132 -5.07 9.70 -0.68
C ALA A 132 -4.50 11.05 -1.15
N PHE A 133 -3.51 10.99 -2.04
CA PHE A 133 -2.87 12.16 -2.64
C PHE A 133 -3.89 13.06 -3.37
N MET A 134 -4.66 12.49 -4.29
CA MET A 134 -5.68 13.24 -5.04
C MET A 134 -6.86 13.64 -4.15
N ALA A 135 -7.28 12.77 -3.22
CA ALA A 135 -8.32 13.08 -2.25
C ALA A 135 -7.97 14.28 -1.36
N PHE A 136 -6.72 14.37 -0.91
CA PHE A 136 -6.20 15.47 -0.11
C PHE A 136 -6.23 16.80 -0.86
N LEU A 137 -5.88 16.80 -2.13
CA LEU A 137 -5.93 17.99 -2.98
C LEU A 137 -7.37 18.46 -3.28
N GLY A 138 -8.35 17.58 -3.13
CA GLY A 138 -9.76 17.92 -3.20
C GLY A 138 -10.47 17.58 -4.51
N PRO A 139 -11.75 17.97 -4.65
CA PRO A 139 -12.61 17.57 -5.77
C PRO A 139 -12.12 17.96 -7.16
N LYS A 140 -11.27 18.98 -7.26
CA LYS A 140 -10.60 19.39 -8.52
C LYS A 140 -9.89 18.21 -9.20
N TYR A 141 -9.39 17.24 -8.41
CA TYR A 141 -8.61 16.09 -8.89
C TYR A 141 -9.42 14.81 -9.05
N ASP A 142 -10.73 14.82 -8.77
CA ASP A 142 -11.57 13.62 -8.84
C ASP A 142 -11.66 13.03 -10.26
N ASN A 143 -11.70 13.89 -11.29
CA ASN A 143 -11.70 13.42 -12.67
C ASN A 143 -10.38 12.73 -13.03
N SER A 144 -9.24 13.28 -12.60
CA SER A 144 -7.93 12.65 -12.78
C SER A 144 -7.82 11.33 -12.05
N LEU A 145 -8.38 11.24 -10.83
CA LEU A 145 -8.45 10.02 -10.04
C LEU A 145 -9.30 8.95 -10.74
N ALA A 146 -10.48 9.32 -11.24
CA ALA A 146 -11.35 8.41 -11.97
C ALA A 146 -10.66 7.89 -13.24
N GLN A 147 -10.08 8.77 -14.05
CA GLN A 147 -9.36 8.39 -15.27
C GLN A 147 -8.18 7.47 -14.99
N LEU A 148 -7.44 7.73 -13.90
CA LEU A 148 -6.32 6.90 -13.49
C LEU A 148 -6.74 5.45 -13.29
N PHE A 149 -7.86 5.17 -12.61
CA PHE A 149 -8.24 3.81 -12.25
C PHE A 149 -9.22 3.13 -13.20
N LEU A 150 -10.03 3.88 -13.97
CA LEU A 150 -11.00 3.32 -14.90
C LEU A 150 -10.36 2.72 -16.15
N HIS A 151 -9.25 3.29 -16.62
CA HIS A 151 -8.63 2.91 -17.89
C HIS A 151 -7.33 2.12 -17.73
N LEU A 152 -6.92 1.84 -16.49
CA LEU A 152 -5.68 1.11 -16.24
C LEU A 152 -5.75 -0.33 -16.73
N ASN A 153 -4.84 -0.64 -17.65
CA ASN A 153 -4.45 -2.00 -17.94
C ASN A 153 -3.19 -2.36 -17.14
N ARG A 154 -2.97 -3.64 -16.95
CA ARG A 154 -1.76 -4.15 -16.28
C ARG A 154 -0.46 -3.53 -16.80
N ASN A 155 -0.35 -3.34 -18.12
CA ASN A 155 0.86 -2.83 -18.78
C ASN A 155 1.07 -1.31 -18.59
N ASP A 156 0.05 -0.57 -18.12
CA ASP A 156 0.10 0.87 -17.89
C ASP A 156 0.78 1.23 -16.58
N LEU A 157 0.82 0.28 -15.63
CA LEU A 157 1.52 0.43 -14.36
C LEU A 157 2.85 -0.33 -14.33
N PHE A 158 2.82 -1.60 -14.74
CA PHE A 158 3.96 -2.50 -14.64
C PHE A 158 4.06 -3.39 -15.88
N ARG A 159 5.30 -3.62 -16.36
CA ARG A 159 5.56 -4.57 -17.43
C ARG A 159 6.32 -5.77 -16.92
N TRP A 160 5.86 -6.95 -17.31
CA TRP A 160 6.48 -8.21 -16.95
C TRP A 160 7.85 -8.37 -17.61
N GLN A 161 8.90 -8.59 -16.81
CA GLN A 161 10.29 -8.81 -17.26
C GLN A 161 10.98 -9.88 -16.41
N PRO A 162 10.49 -11.14 -16.40
CA PRO A 162 10.96 -12.15 -15.46
C PRO A 162 12.42 -12.54 -15.69
N VAL A 163 12.87 -12.63 -16.94
CA VAL A 163 14.27 -12.99 -17.26
C VAL A 163 15.23 -11.94 -16.71
N ARG A 164 14.95 -10.66 -16.96
CA ARG A 164 15.76 -9.56 -16.44
C ARG A 164 15.70 -9.50 -14.93
N GLY A 165 14.51 -9.70 -14.35
CA GLY A 165 14.30 -9.71 -12.91
C GLY A 165 15.11 -10.79 -12.20
N LEU A 166 15.08 -12.01 -12.72
CA LEU A 166 15.87 -13.15 -12.22
C LEU A 166 17.37 -12.92 -12.33
N VAL A 167 17.84 -12.35 -13.44
CA VAL A 167 19.27 -12.07 -13.65
C VAL A 167 19.76 -10.93 -12.74
N THR A 168 18.96 -9.90 -12.54
CA THR A 168 19.36 -8.72 -11.74
C THR A 168 19.01 -8.81 -10.27
N GLY A 169 18.14 -9.75 -9.86
CA GLY A 169 17.63 -9.86 -8.49
C GLY A 169 16.80 -8.66 -8.02
N ARG A 170 16.33 -7.78 -8.94
CA ARG A 170 15.68 -6.52 -8.56
C ARG A 170 14.15 -6.57 -8.54
N GLY A 171 13.51 -7.50 -9.26
CA GLY A 171 12.06 -7.63 -9.34
C GLY A 171 11.61 -8.21 -10.67
N LEU A 172 10.43 -8.83 -10.69
CA LEU A 172 9.89 -9.53 -11.86
C LEU A 172 9.22 -8.59 -12.89
N MET A 173 8.95 -7.35 -12.49
CA MET A 173 8.31 -6.31 -13.31
C MET A 173 9.16 -5.04 -13.33
N THR A 174 8.91 -4.16 -14.31
CA THR A 174 9.46 -2.80 -14.33
C THR A 174 8.38 -1.78 -13.98
N SER A 175 8.76 -0.75 -13.23
CA SER A 175 7.92 0.38 -12.80
C SER A 175 7.87 1.53 -13.82
N ARG A 176 8.63 1.47 -14.91
CA ARG A 176 8.74 2.57 -15.89
C ARG A 176 7.41 3.17 -16.39
N PRO A 177 6.34 2.37 -16.62
CA PRO A 177 5.06 2.96 -17.00
C PRO A 177 4.47 3.82 -15.89
N LEU A 178 4.53 3.35 -14.62
CA LEU A 178 4.07 4.11 -13.46
C LEU A 178 4.91 5.39 -13.27
N GLU A 179 6.25 5.32 -13.44
CA GLU A 179 7.12 6.50 -13.38
C GLU A 179 6.64 7.59 -14.34
N LYS A 180 6.38 7.23 -15.61
CA LYS A 180 5.86 8.18 -16.62
C LYS A 180 4.49 8.75 -16.25
N LEU A 181 3.64 7.95 -15.62
CA LEU A 181 2.33 8.39 -15.16
C LEU A 181 2.48 9.43 -14.02
N LEU A 182 3.37 9.16 -13.07
CA LEU A 182 3.68 10.09 -11.98
C LEU A 182 4.31 11.38 -12.51
N ASP A 183 5.19 11.30 -13.52
CA ASP A 183 5.76 12.47 -14.18
C ASP A 183 4.71 13.40 -14.79
N LYS A 184 3.65 12.81 -15.34
CA LYS A 184 2.55 13.55 -15.96
C LYS A 184 1.61 14.19 -14.92
N HIS A 185 1.36 13.50 -13.80
CA HIS A 185 0.33 13.90 -12.82
C HIS A 185 0.88 14.67 -11.61
N ILE A 186 2.18 14.62 -11.34
CA ILE A 186 2.83 15.40 -10.29
C ILE A 186 3.66 16.50 -10.96
N ASP A 187 2.99 17.56 -11.34
CA ASP A 187 3.53 18.74 -12.00
C ASP A 187 3.72 19.91 -11.02
N ASP A 188 4.03 21.10 -11.54
CA ASP A 188 4.28 22.28 -10.72
C ASP A 188 3.00 22.85 -10.10
N GLU A 189 1.83 22.66 -10.74
CA GLU A 189 0.54 23.04 -10.18
C GLU A 189 0.21 22.18 -8.95
N VAL A 190 0.38 20.87 -9.05
CA VAL A 190 0.22 19.94 -7.94
C VAL A 190 1.18 20.28 -6.79
N MET A 191 2.43 20.62 -7.08
CA MET A 191 3.40 21.04 -6.05
C MET A 191 2.94 22.30 -5.33
N ALA A 192 2.40 23.28 -6.05
CA ALA A 192 1.88 24.51 -5.48
C ALA A 192 0.65 24.26 -4.60
N ASP A 193 -0.30 23.43 -5.08
CA ASP A 193 -1.50 23.06 -4.32
C ASP A 193 -1.15 22.30 -3.03
N LEU A 194 -0.18 21.38 -3.08
CA LEU A 194 0.33 20.67 -1.90
C LEU A 194 0.93 21.62 -0.86
N CYS A 195 1.77 22.56 -1.34
CA CYS A 195 2.41 23.54 -0.47
C CYS A 195 1.37 24.50 0.13
N ALA A 196 0.39 24.94 -0.64
CA ALA A 196 -0.70 25.78 -0.14
C ALA A 196 -1.51 25.05 0.94
N ALA A 197 -1.90 23.79 0.71
CA ALA A 197 -2.61 22.99 1.70
C ALA A 197 -1.78 22.76 2.97
N HIS A 198 -0.48 22.50 2.83
CA HIS A 198 0.44 22.36 3.96
C HIS A 198 0.53 23.66 4.78
N GLY A 199 0.61 24.81 4.10
CA GLY A 199 0.60 26.14 4.73
C GLY A 199 -0.67 26.44 5.52
N GLN A 200 -1.80 25.84 5.14
CA GLN A 200 -3.08 25.88 5.88
C GLN A 200 -3.13 24.93 7.10
N GLY A 201 -2.06 24.21 7.37
CA GLY A 201 -2.00 23.24 8.47
C GLY A 201 -2.49 21.83 8.10
N ARG A 202 -2.90 21.59 6.86
CA ARG A 202 -3.31 20.27 6.36
C ARG A 202 -2.09 19.38 6.09
N ARG A 203 -2.26 18.06 6.21
CA ARG A 203 -1.14 17.10 6.09
C ARG A 203 -1.49 15.91 5.23
N LEU A 204 -0.57 15.56 4.34
CA LEU A 204 -0.64 14.34 3.52
C LEU A 204 0.54 13.44 3.86
N PHE A 205 0.24 12.24 4.35
CA PHE A 205 1.25 11.25 4.69
C PHE A 205 1.15 10.01 3.80
N ILE A 206 2.29 9.58 3.27
CA ILE A 206 2.40 8.35 2.50
C ILE A 206 3.39 7.42 3.20
N ALA A 207 3.01 6.14 3.33
CA ALA A 207 3.84 5.12 3.95
C ALA A 207 4.64 4.32 2.92
N THR A 208 5.89 4.03 3.25
CA THR A 208 6.76 3.08 2.55
C THR A 208 7.45 2.17 3.58
N SER A 209 7.94 1.02 3.16
CA SER A 209 8.82 0.18 3.97
C SER A 209 10.28 0.39 3.59
N ASN A 210 11.15 0.61 4.55
CA ASN A 210 12.59 0.54 4.33
C ASN A 210 12.99 -0.95 4.27
N VAL A 211 13.43 -1.40 3.09
CA VAL A 211 13.69 -2.82 2.81
C VAL A 211 14.86 -3.36 3.60
N LEU A 212 15.82 -2.52 3.99
CA LEU A 212 17.03 -2.93 4.69
C LEU A 212 16.80 -3.07 6.20
N THR A 213 16.00 -2.19 6.78
CA THR A 213 15.72 -2.17 8.22
C THR A 213 14.41 -2.87 8.58
N HIS A 214 13.58 -3.20 7.59
CA HIS A 214 12.22 -3.73 7.76
C HIS A 214 11.30 -2.81 8.56
N ARG A 215 11.53 -1.49 8.48
CA ARG A 215 10.79 -0.47 9.25
C ARG A 215 9.86 0.34 8.37
N LEU A 216 8.79 0.81 8.98
CA LEU A 216 7.83 1.71 8.36
C LEU A 216 8.40 3.13 8.28
N ALA A 217 8.34 3.73 7.10
CA ALA A 217 8.69 5.11 6.86
C ALA A 217 7.43 5.89 6.46
N ILE A 218 7.17 7.01 7.12
CA ILE A 218 6.03 7.89 6.85
C ILE A 218 6.56 9.23 6.33
N TRP A 219 6.14 9.59 5.12
CA TRP A 219 6.60 10.80 4.42
C TRP A 219 5.55 11.89 4.51
N ASP A 220 5.92 13.09 5.00
CA ASP A 220 5.10 14.30 4.90
C ASP A 220 5.27 14.94 3.53
N ILE A 221 4.30 14.69 2.65
CA ILE A 221 4.35 15.11 1.25
C ILE A 221 4.25 16.64 1.12
N GLY A 222 3.44 17.26 1.98
CA GLY A 222 3.31 18.72 2.01
C GLY A 222 4.59 19.41 2.46
N ALA A 223 5.29 18.86 3.46
CA ALA A 223 6.59 19.38 3.91
C ALA A 223 7.62 19.31 2.79
N ILE A 224 7.67 18.21 2.02
CA ILE A 224 8.55 18.09 0.86
C ILE A 224 8.21 19.16 -0.19
N ALA A 225 6.93 19.33 -0.51
CA ALA A 225 6.49 20.32 -1.51
C ALA A 225 6.86 21.76 -1.13
N CYS A 226 6.80 22.10 0.17
CA CYS A 226 7.15 23.43 0.70
C CYS A 226 8.64 23.62 1.02
N SER A 227 9.46 22.58 0.88
CA SER A 227 10.86 22.61 1.32
C SER A 227 11.75 23.57 0.53
N GLY A 228 11.30 24.03 -0.65
CA GLY A 228 12.10 24.82 -1.59
C GLY A 228 13.24 24.04 -2.26
N ARG A 229 13.28 22.73 -2.08
CA ARG A 229 14.29 21.85 -2.70
C ARG A 229 14.07 21.74 -4.21
N PRO A 230 15.14 21.85 -5.02
CA PRO A 230 15.02 21.68 -6.48
C PRO A 230 14.62 20.24 -6.88
N ASP A 231 14.90 19.25 -6.04
CA ASP A 231 14.57 17.84 -6.23
C ASP A 231 13.26 17.41 -5.51
N GLY A 232 12.54 18.33 -4.87
CA GLY A 232 11.33 18.01 -4.08
C GLY A 232 10.25 17.29 -4.89
N LYS A 233 9.99 17.71 -6.11
CA LYS A 233 9.04 17.04 -7.02
C LYS A 233 9.47 15.61 -7.36
N GLU A 234 10.75 15.40 -7.64
CA GLU A 234 11.31 14.08 -7.90
C GLU A 234 11.21 13.16 -6.68
N ILE A 235 11.47 13.69 -5.47
CA ILE A 235 11.33 12.95 -4.22
C ILE A 235 9.88 12.51 -4.03
N ILE A 236 8.89 13.38 -4.21
CA ILE A 236 7.46 13.02 -4.09
C ILE A 236 7.10 11.91 -5.07
N ARG A 237 7.54 12.01 -6.34
CA ARG A 237 7.32 10.95 -7.35
C ARG A 237 7.93 9.62 -6.91
N LYS A 238 9.16 9.64 -6.39
CA LYS A 238 9.83 8.45 -5.84
C LYS A 238 9.10 7.87 -4.63
N VAL A 239 8.56 8.69 -3.74
CA VAL A 239 7.78 8.22 -2.58
C VAL A 239 6.51 7.50 -3.04
N VAL A 240 5.73 8.09 -3.96
CA VAL A 240 4.52 7.45 -4.49
C VAL A 240 4.87 6.17 -5.26
N LEU A 241 5.97 6.19 -6.03
CA LEU A 241 6.49 5.00 -6.72
C LEU A 241 6.87 3.89 -5.74
N ALA A 242 7.62 4.24 -4.68
CA ALA A 242 8.02 3.30 -3.64
C ALA A 242 6.81 2.71 -2.91
N ALA A 243 5.82 3.55 -2.56
CA ALA A 243 4.57 3.10 -1.96
C ALA A 243 3.83 2.05 -2.82
N CYS A 244 3.98 2.10 -4.15
CA CYS A 244 3.39 1.14 -5.08
C CYS A 244 4.36 0.00 -5.50
N SER A 245 5.57 -0.06 -4.97
CA SER A 245 6.60 -1.03 -5.33
C SER A 245 6.51 -2.28 -4.46
N ILE A 246 5.66 -3.25 -4.86
CA ILE A 246 5.42 -4.49 -4.10
C ILE A 246 6.72 -5.29 -3.99
N PRO A 247 7.17 -5.62 -2.77
CA PRO A 247 8.42 -6.35 -2.54
C PRO A 247 8.52 -7.66 -3.34
N GLY A 248 9.66 -7.87 -3.99
CA GLY A 248 9.93 -9.05 -4.83
C GLY A 248 9.28 -9.02 -6.22
N ILE A 249 8.24 -8.22 -6.45
CA ILE A 249 7.54 -8.11 -7.73
C ILE A 249 8.00 -6.88 -8.51
N VAL A 250 8.01 -5.72 -7.87
CA VAL A 250 8.46 -4.44 -8.44
C VAL A 250 9.77 -4.05 -7.76
N PRO A 251 10.74 -3.48 -8.49
CA PRO A 251 11.99 -3.03 -7.90
C PRO A 251 11.75 -2.01 -6.78
N ALA A 252 12.47 -2.17 -5.67
CA ALA A 252 12.51 -1.14 -4.63
C ALA A 252 13.14 0.15 -5.17
N VAL A 253 12.71 1.29 -4.65
CA VAL A 253 13.17 2.63 -5.06
C VAL A 253 14.33 3.07 -4.19
N GLU A 254 15.39 3.54 -4.82
CA GLU A 254 16.59 4.03 -4.14
C GLU A 254 16.44 5.51 -3.75
N PHE A 255 16.73 5.83 -2.49
CA PHE A 255 16.84 7.19 -1.97
C PHE A 255 18.25 7.47 -1.48
N ASP A 256 18.83 8.59 -1.89
CA ASP A 256 20.06 9.09 -1.31
C ASP A 256 19.71 9.91 -0.05
N VAL A 257 20.28 9.53 1.08
CA VAL A 257 20.07 10.15 2.38
C VAL A 257 21.39 10.65 2.95
N VAL A 258 21.37 11.74 3.70
CA VAL A 258 22.55 12.29 4.35
C VAL A 258 22.40 12.14 5.85
N VAL A 259 23.33 11.42 6.48
CA VAL A 259 23.35 11.23 7.94
C VAL A 259 24.71 11.71 8.45
N ASN A 260 24.74 12.69 9.34
CA ASN A 260 25.96 13.29 9.87
C ASN A 260 26.94 13.77 8.76
N GLY A 261 26.42 14.39 7.69
CA GLY A 261 27.21 14.86 6.55
C GLY A 261 27.70 13.79 5.59
N VAL A 262 27.42 12.51 5.85
CA VAL A 262 27.82 11.38 4.98
C VAL A 262 26.61 10.93 4.17
N ARG A 263 26.79 10.78 2.87
CA ARG A 263 25.75 10.30 1.95
C ARG A 263 25.66 8.77 2.00
N TYR A 264 24.47 8.29 2.28
CA TYR A 264 24.08 6.87 2.28
C TYR A 264 22.95 6.62 1.30
N ARG A 265 22.60 5.35 1.14
CA ARG A 265 21.51 4.92 0.27
C ARG A 265 20.55 4.01 1.01
N GLU A 266 19.26 4.33 0.92
CA GLU A 266 18.18 3.50 1.41
C GLU A 266 17.35 2.94 0.26
N LEU A 267 16.72 1.79 0.51
CA LEU A 267 15.79 1.14 -0.41
C LEU A 267 14.40 1.14 0.21
N HIS A 268 13.43 1.70 -0.50
CA HIS A 268 12.05 1.74 -0.07
C HIS A 268 11.14 0.98 -1.02
N ALA A 269 10.15 0.32 -0.44
CA ALA A 269 9.13 -0.46 -1.14
C ALA A 269 7.74 -0.22 -0.52
N ASP A 270 6.73 -0.91 -1.03
CA ASP A 270 5.37 -0.87 -0.52
C ASP A 270 5.31 -1.25 0.97
N ALA A 271 4.57 -0.46 1.75
CA ALA A 271 4.40 -0.65 3.19
C ALA A 271 3.28 -1.63 3.56
N GLY A 272 2.55 -2.18 2.60
CA GLY A 272 1.38 -3.01 2.85
C GLY A 272 1.65 -4.29 3.66
N ASN A 273 2.91 -4.70 3.78
CA ASN A 273 3.33 -5.79 4.66
C ASN A 273 3.59 -5.38 6.11
N LEU A 274 3.63 -4.08 6.40
CA LEU A 274 3.85 -3.52 7.74
C LEU A 274 2.59 -2.85 8.30
N THR A 275 1.84 -2.15 7.46
CA THR A 275 0.57 -1.51 7.80
C THR A 275 -0.33 -1.45 6.58
N GLN A 276 -1.63 -1.61 6.78
CA GLN A 276 -2.62 -1.47 5.70
C GLN A 276 -3.35 -0.14 5.75
N VAL A 277 -3.56 0.41 6.96
CA VAL A 277 -4.10 1.75 7.19
C VAL A 277 -3.49 2.31 8.47
N PHE A 278 -3.22 3.60 8.48
CA PHE A 278 -2.68 4.28 9.65
C PHE A 278 -3.25 5.69 9.76
N VAL A 279 -3.17 6.26 10.96
CA VAL A 279 -3.41 7.67 11.21
C VAL A 279 -2.13 8.29 11.74
N ARG A 280 -1.84 9.50 11.29
CA ARG A 280 -0.79 10.34 11.84
C ARG A 280 -1.31 11.75 12.01
N THR A 281 -1.22 12.26 13.23
CA THR A 281 -1.63 13.62 13.59
C THR A 281 -0.56 14.27 14.45
N ALA A 282 -0.62 15.58 14.55
CA ALA A 282 0.30 16.38 15.35
C ALA A 282 0.15 16.20 16.88
N GLY A 283 -0.84 15.49 17.31
CA GLY A 283 -1.19 15.25 18.71
C GLY A 283 -2.44 14.37 18.77
N PRO A 284 -3.07 14.20 19.94
CA PRO A 284 -4.34 13.52 20.08
C PRO A 284 -5.39 14.12 19.16
N LEU A 285 -6.24 13.29 18.56
CA LEU A 285 -7.39 13.77 17.80
C LEU A 285 -8.29 14.60 18.71
N PRO A 286 -8.61 15.85 18.36
CA PRO A 286 -9.57 16.65 19.12
C PRO A 286 -10.93 15.94 19.18
N PRO A 287 -11.66 16.04 20.31
CA PRO A 287 -12.99 15.48 20.40
C PRO A 287 -13.92 15.98 19.28
N GLY A 288 -14.76 15.09 18.75
CA GLY A 288 -15.64 15.40 17.62
C GLY A 288 -14.98 15.27 16.24
N SER A 289 -13.69 14.94 16.16
CA SER A 289 -13.00 14.61 14.90
C SER A 289 -13.65 13.40 14.22
N SER A 290 -13.40 13.24 12.93
CA SER A 290 -13.89 12.11 12.14
C SER A 290 -12.73 11.41 11.45
N VAL A 291 -12.65 10.08 11.58
CA VAL A 291 -11.69 9.22 10.89
C VAL A 291 -12.45 8.39 9.86
N TRP A 292 -12.14 8.62 8.61
CA TRP A 292 -12.76 7.98 7.46
C TRP A 292 -11.78 6.99 6.85
N VAL A 293 -12.15 5.71 6.82
CA VAL A 293 -11.33 4.64 6.24
C VAL A 293 -11.91 4.23 4.91
N LEU A 294 -11.14 4.40 3.83
CA LEU A 294 -11.44 3.85 2.52
C LEU A 294 -10.61 2.60 2.29
N SER A 295 -11.27 1.46 2.24
CA SER A 295 -10.63 0.17 1.99
C SER A 295 -10.55 -0.12 0.50
N ALA A 296 -9.34 -0.23 -0.04
CA ALA A 296 -9.12 -0.75 -1.37
C ALA A 296 -9.18 -2.28 -1.34
N GLY A 297 -10.37 -2.82 -1.12
CA GLY A 297 -10.64 -4.25 -1.09
C GLY A 297 -11.77 -4.63 -0.17
N LYS A 298 -11.99 -5.93 -0.06
CA LYS A 298 -12.93 -6.55 0.87
C LYS A 298 -12.34 -6.61 2.27
N SER A 299 -13.20 -6.81 3.25
CA SER A 299 -12.76 -7.03 4.64
C SER A 299 -12.24 -8.44 4.89
N TYR A 300 -12.67 -9.40 4.07
CA TYR A 300 -12.26 -10.81 4.15
C TYR A 300 -11.83 -11.34 2.78
N PRO A 301 -10.90 -12.32 2.74
CA PRO A 301 -10.50 -12.93 1.48
C PRO A 301 -11.65 -13.75 0.88
N ASN A 302 -11.65 -13.89 -0.45
CA ASN A 302 -12.57 -14.80 -1.12
C ASN A 302 -12.33 -16.23 -0.64
N ARG A 303 -13.42 -16.98 -0.39
CA ARG A 303 -13.32 -18.38 -0.01
C ARG A 303 -12.94 -19.22 -1.24
N SER A 304 -11.93 -20.08 -1.10
CA SER A 304 -11.67 -21.14 -2.07
C SER A 304 -12.59 -22.33 -1.74
N VAL A 305 -13.50 -22.66 -2.65
CA VAL A 305 -14.43 -23.79 -2.46
C VAL A 305 -14.03 -24.92 -3.42
N GLY A 306 -13.79 -26.11 -2.88
CA GLY A 306 -13.84 -27.37 -3.65
C GLY A 306 -12.52 -27.89 -4.24
N LYS A 307 -11.35 -27.24 -4.02
CA LYS A 307 -10.03 -27.79 -4.41
C LYS A 307 -9.02 -27.61 -3.30
N CYS A 308 -8.21 -28.63 -3.05
CA CYS A 308 -7.00 -28.47 -2.24
C CYS A 308 -6.02 -27.59 -3.02
N PRO A 309 -5.55 -26.47 -2.45
CA PRO A 309 -4.55 -25.61 -3.10
C PRO A 309 -3.20 -26.34 -3.20
N GLY A 310 -2.49 -26.16 -4.31
CA GLY A 310 -1.10 -26.57 -4.44
C GLY A 310 -0.17 -25.73 -3.54
N ILE A 311 1.08 -26.16 -3.41
CA ILE A 311 2.08 -25.51 -2.52
C ILE A 311 2.19 -24.01 -2.81
N PHE A 312 2.32 -23.61 -4.07
CA PHE A 312 2.44 -22.21 -4.47
C PHE A 312 1.18 -21.41 -4.13
N GLU A 313 0.01 -21.98 -4.41
CA GLU A 313 -1.28 -21.35 -4.08
C GLU A 313 -1.45 -21.21 -2.56
N THR A 314 -1.01 -22.21 -1.79
CA THR A 314 -1.02 -22.17 -0.32
C THR A 314 -0.16 -21.02 0.21
N LEU A 315 1.05 -20.81 -0.34
CA LEU A 315 1.91 -19.69 0.04
C LEU A 315 1.29 -18.34 -0.29
N VAL A 316 0.73 -18.19 -1.48
CA VAL A 316 0.02 -16.95 -1.90
C VAL A 316 -1.18 -16.70 -0.99
N ASN A 317 -1.95 -17.72 -0.66
CA ASN A 317 -3.10 -17.62 0.23
C ASN A 317 -2.68 -17.26 1.67
N ALA A 318 -1.55 -17.79 2.16
CA ALA A 318 -1.02 -17.44 3.48
C ALA A 318 -0.61 -15.97 3.56
N VAL A 319 0.13 -15.46 2.56
CA VAL A 319 0.47 -14.03 2.47
C VAL A 319 -0.80 -13.17 2.41
N SER A 320 -1.76 -13.53 1.56
CA SER A 320 -3.03 -12.83 1.45
C SER A 320 -3.77 -12.81 2.79
N ALA A 321 -3.89 -13.95 3.47
CA ALA A 321 -4.54 -14.03 4.78
C ALA A 321 -3.88 -13.12 5.82
N THR A 322 -2.53 -13.06 5.81
CA THR A 322 -1.77 -12.16 6.68
C THR A 322 -2.09 -10.68 6.40
N LEU A 323 -2.14 -10.27 5.13
CA LEU A 323 -2.49 -8.89 4.76
C LEU A 323 -3.92 -8.53 5.19
N TYR A 324 -4.88 -9.43 5.03
CA TYR A 324 -6.25 -9.23 5.53
C TYR A 324 -6.32 -9.18 7.07
N ALA A 325 -5.53 -10.00 7.76
CA ALA A 325 -5.47 -9.96 9.22
C ALA A 325 -4.87 -8.63 9.71
N LEU A 326 -3.80 -8.16 9.06
CA LEU A 326 -3.18 -6.86 9.34
C LEU A 326 -4.17 -5.71 9.10
N TYR A 327 -4.87 -5.72 7.97
CA TYR A 327 -5.90 -4.73 7.66
C TYR A 327 -6.97 -4.64 8.75
N ARG A 328 -7.51 -5.78 9.18
CA ARG A 328 -8.51 -5.81 10.27
C ARG A 328 -7.92 -5.32 11.60
N ALA A 329 -6.70 -5.73 11.92
CA ALA A 329 -6.02 -5.25 13.13
C ALA A 329 -5.82 -3.73 13.13
N ASP A 330 -5.39 -3.17 11.99
CA ASP A 330 -5.19 -1.72 11.86
C ASP A 330 -6.53 -0.97 11.93
N THR A 331 -7.60 -1.45 11.27
CA THR A 331 -8.92 -0.80 11.38
C THR A 331 -9.48 -0.84 12.79
N VAL A 332 -9.28 -1.94 13.54
CA VAL A 332 -9.67 -2.03 14.96
C VAL A 332 -8.86 -1.06 15.81
N LYS A 333 -7.56 -0.89 15.56
CA LYS A 333 -6.72 0.13 16.24
C LYS A 333 -7.26 1.54 16.02
N LEU A 334 -7.62 1.88 14.76
CA LEU A 334 -8.20 3.20 14.45
C LEU A 334 -9.56 3.41 15.13
N TYR A 335 -10.39 2.36 15.15
CA TYR A 335 -11.66 2.41 15.87
C TYR A 335 -11.48 2.62 17.38
N ALA A 336 -10.55 1.90 18.00
CA ALA A 336 -10.22 2.09 19.41
C ALA A 336 -9.68 3.49 19.70
N LEU A 337 -8.84 4.04 18.80
CA LEU A 337 -8.37 5.43 18.89
C LEU A 337 -9.55 6.42 18.85
N CYS A 338 -10.51 6.21 17.94
CA CYS A 338 -11.70 7.04 17.86
C CYS A 338 -12.53 6.98 19.17
N GLY A 339 -12.65 5.80 19.77
CA GLY A 339 -13.33 5.64 21.07
C GLY A 339 -12.65 6.42 22.19
N THR A 340 -11.32 6.34 22.27
CA THR A 340 -10.55 7.06 23.33
C THR A 340 -10.55 8.57 23.15
N THR A 341 -10.59 9.06 21.91
CA THR A 341 -10.57 10.49 21.56
C THR A 341 -11.97 11.10 21.38
N LYS A 342 -13.04 10.32 21.57
CA LYS A 342 -14.41 10.75 21.31
C LYS A 342 -14.60 11.26 19.87
N SER A 343 -13.94 10.60 18.93
CA SER A 343 -14.00 10.87 17.50
C SER A 343 -14.96 9.90 16.81
N ARG A 344 -15.47 10.28 15.65
CA ARG A 344 -16.28 9.40 14.79
C ARG A 344 -15.39 8.48 13.99
N PHE A 345 -15.82 7.24 13.80
CA PHE A 345 -15.22 6.29 12.88
C PHE A 345 -16.19 6.01 11.74
N GLY A 346 -15.70 5.94 10.51
CA GLY A 346 -16.46 5.52 9.35
C GLY A 346 -15.59 4.70 8.40
N LEU A 347 -16.11 3.57 7.92
CA LEU A 347 -15.43 2.67 6.99
C LEU A 347 -16.30 2.42 5.77
N ILE A 348 -15.72 2.53 4.58
CA ILE A 348 -16.27 1.97 3.34
C ILE A 348 -15.28 0.93 2.81
N ALA A 349 -15.77 -0.29 2.55
CA ALA A 349 -15.03 -1.39 1.96
C ALA A 349 -15.82 -2.01 0.80
N LEU A 350 -15.13 -2.66 -0.13
CA LEU A 350 -15.78 -3.39 -1.21
C LEU A 350 -16.65 -4.53 -0.62
N PRO A 351 -17.93 -4.64 -0.98
CA PRO A 351 -18.82 -5.67 -0.45
C PRO A 351 -18.25 -7.08 -0.64
N ASP A 352 -18.45 -7.95 0.38
CA ASP A 352 -17.91 -9.31 0.37
C ASP A 352 -18.51 -10.20 -0.73
N ASP A 353 -19.73 -9.89 -1.18
CA ASP A 353 -20.43 -10.57 -2.27
C ASP A 353 -19.99 -10.10 -3.67
N PHE A 354 -19.19 -9.04 -3.78
CA PHE A 354 -18.67 -8.59 -5.07
C PHE A 354 -17.87 -9.72 -5.75
N GLN A 355 -18.31 -10.10 -6.95
CA GLN A 355 -17.67 -11.15 -7.74
C GLN A 355 -16.60 -10.54 -8.66
N GLY A 356 -15.34 -10.83 -8.37
CA GLY A 356 -14.18 -10.36 -9.13
C GLY A 356 -13.10 -11.44 -9.26
N ARG A 357 -12.09 -11.20 -10.10
CA ARG A 357 -10.93 -12.08 -10.21
C ARG A 357 -10.15 -12.08 -8.90
N SER A 358 -9.61 -13.22 -8.52
CA SER A 358 -8.98 -13.41 -7.21
C SER A 358 -7.70 -12.58 -6.99
N SER A 359 -6.94 -12.27 -8.06
CA SER A 359 -5.67 -11.55 -7.92
C SER A 359 -5.85 -10.03 -7.92
N SER A 360 -5.34 -9.36 -6.88
CA SER A 360 -5.28 -7.89 -6.77
C SER A 360 -4.32 -7.22 -7.77
N MET A 361 -3.48 -8.03 -8.45
CA MET A 361 -2.49 -7.58 -9.43
C MET A 361 -2.96 -7.68 -10.88
N VAL A 362 -4.14 -8.24 -11.12
CA VAL A 362 -4.71 -8.36 -12.49
C VAL A 362 -5.68 -7.22 -12.71
N PHE A 363 -5.23 -6.22 -13.45
CA PHE A 363 -6.03 -5.06 -13.85
C PHE A 363 -6.83 -5.41 -15.11
N ASP A 364 -8.13 -5.29 -15.02
CA ASP A 364 -9.10 -5.48 -16.11
C ASP A 364 -10.04 -4.26 -16.12
N PRO A 365 -10.07 -3.49 -17.21
CA PRO A 365 -10.88 -2.26 -17.27
C PRO A 365 -12.37 -2.48 -16.99
N ALA A 366 -12.94 -3.60 -17.46
CA ALA A 366 -14.35 -3.90 -17.20
C ALA A 366 -14.61 -4.20 -15.72
N GLU A 367 -13.68 -4.89 -15.05
CA GLU A 367 -13.77 -5.12 -13.60
C GLU A 367 -13.54 -3.83 -12.81
N SER A 368 -12.59 -2.99 -13.25
CA SER A 368 -12.32 -1.68 -12.65
C SER A 368 -13.54 -0.77 -12.72
N GLN A 369 -14.24 -0.73 -13.86
CA GLN A 369 -15.48 0.03 -14.02
C GLN A 369 -16.58 -0.46 -13.08
N ARG A 370 -16.76 -1.78 -12.92
CA ARG A 370 -17.73 -2.33 -11.96
C ARG A 370 -17.40 -1.95 -10.53
N MET A 371 -16.15 -2.07 -10.14
CA MET A 371 -15.69 -1.66 -8.79
C MET A 371 -15.88 -0.17 -8.56
N TYR A 372 -15.54 0.66 -9.53
CA TYR A 372 -15.76 2.10 -9.48
C TYR A 372 -17.24 2.45 -9.28
N LEU A 373 -18.14 1.84 -10.06
CA LEU A 373 -19.57 2.10 -9.97
C LEU A 373 -20.15 1.69 -8.60
N VAL A 374 -19.74 0.53 -8.07
CA VAL A 374 -20.12 0.11 -6.71
C VAL A 374 -19.63 1.13 -5.68
N GLY A 375 -18.36 1.52 -5.76
CA GLY A 375 -17.79 2.55 -4.89
C GLY A 375 -18.55 3.88 -5.00
N TYR A 376 -18.83 4.33 -6.22
CA TYR A 376 -19.56 5.57 -6.48
C TYR A 376 -20.95 5.57 -5.82
N GLN A 377 -21.70 4.47 -5.97
CA GLN A 377 -23.02 4.33 -5.35
C GLN A 377 -22.94 4.36 -3.82
N MET A 378 -21.96 3.65 -3.23
CA MET A 378 -21.75 3.62 -1.78
C MET A 378 -21.32 4.99 -1.24
N GLY A 379 -20.41 5.68 -1.92
CA GLY A 379 -19.97 7.02 -1.53
C GLY A 379 -21.10 8.05 -1.63
N ALA A 380 -21.86 8.03 -2.73
CA ALA A 380 -23.01 8.92 -2.94
C ALA A 380 -24.14 8.66 -1.93
N GLY A 381 -24.35 7.40 -1.57
CA GLY A 381 -25.34 6.99 -0.57
C GLY A 381 -24.89 7.16 0.89
N GLY A 382 -23.64 7.53 1.14
CA GLY A 382 -23.12 7.67 2.51
C GLY A 382 -23.06 6.36 3.29
N ALA A 383 -22.74 5.25 2.63
CA ALA A 383 -22.72 3.89 3.20
C ALA A 383 -21.48 3.65 4.11
N TRP A 384 -21.31 4.51 5.11
CA TRP A 384 -20.23 4.44 6.07
C TRP A 384 -20.59 3.51 7.22
N GLU A 385 -19.82 2.42 7.36
CA GLU A 385 -19.92 1.51 8.49
C GLU A 385 -19.29 2.16 9.74
N PRO A 386 -20.03 2.27 10.85
CA PRO A 386 -19.56 2.94 12.06
C PRO A 386 -18.62 2.08 12.92
N VAL A 387 -18.45 0.81 12.57
CA VAL A 387 -17.63 -0.19 13.26
C VAL A 387 -16.79 -0.99 12.28
N PRO A 388 -15.58 -1.42 12.64
CA PRO A 388 -14.78 -2.27 11.78
C PRO A 388 -15.32 -3.71 11.74
N PRO A 389 -15.03 -4.47 10.66
CA PRO A 389 -15.43 -5.86 10.54
C PRO A 389 -14.93 -6.73 11.69
N GLY A 390 -15.75 -7.67 12.16
CA GLY A 390 -15.42 -8.59 13.24
C GLY A 390 -15.57 -8.01 14.66
N THR A 391 -16.08 -6.78 14.80
CA THR A 391 -16.33 -6.16 16.11
C THR A 391 -17.81 -6.07 16.46
N ALA A 392 -18.71 -6.17 15.49
CA ALA A 392 -20.15 -6.23 15.77
C ALA A 392 -20.54 -7.62 16.29
N PRO A 393 -21.49 -7.71 17.25
CA PRO A 393 -21.96 -9.01 17.76
C PRO A 393 -22.47 -9.97 16.67
N ALA A 394 -23.02 -9.44 15.56
CA ALA A 394 -23.46 -10.22 14.42
C ALA A 394 -22.31 -10.86 13.62
N ASP A 395 -21.09 -10.32 13.74
CA ASP A 395 -19.88 -10.83 13.05
C ASP A 395 -19.24 -12.00 13.81
N VAL A 396 -19.65 -12.25 15.04
CA VAL A 396 -19.26 -13.43 15.78
C VAL A 396 -19.96 -14.62 15.13
N ILE A 397 -19.24 -15.36 14.29
CA ILE A 397 -19.75 -16.61 13.70
C ILE A 397 -20.07 -17.54 14.87
N PRO A 398 -21.34 -17.90 15.11
CA PRO A 398 -21.65 -18.88 16.15
C PRO A 398 -20.88 -20.16 15.85
N PRO A 399 -20.42 -20.89 16.87
CA PRO A 399 -19.79 -22.19 16.67
C PRO A 399 -20.71 -23.01 15.76
N ARG A 400 -20.18 -23.61 14.70
CA ARG A 400 -20.97 -24.42 13.76
C ARG A 400 -21.65 -25.51 14.56
N ALA A 401 -22.96 -25.38 14.78
CA ALA A 401 -23.74 -26.44 15.37
C ALA A 401 -23.63 -27.66 14.44
N GLY A 402 -23.29 -28.83 15.02
CA GLY A 402 -23.22 -30.10 14.28
C GLY A 402 -21.85 -30.41 13.66
N LEU A 403 -20.74 -29.77 14.06
CA LEU A 403 -19.40 -30.24 13.72
C LEU A 403 -19.05 -31.44 14.62
N GLU A 404 -19.20 -32.67 14.10
CA GLU A 404 -18.69 -33.87 14.72
C GLU A 404 -17.36 -34.25 14.06
N PHE A 405 -16.32 -34.43 14.85
CA PHE A 405 -15.08 -35.02 14.40
C PHE A 405 -15.24 -36.55 14.37
N THR A 406 -15.32 -37.12 13.19
CA THR A 406 -15.25 -38.59 13.07
C THR A 406 -13.79 -39.03 13.19
N ALA A 407 -13.52 -40.05 14.01
CA ALA A 407 -12.20 -40.66 14.07
C ALA A 407 -11.80 -41.17 12.66
N PRO A 408 -10.53 -41.02 12.23
CA PRO A 408 -10.07 -41.62 10.98
C PRO A 408 -10.30 -43.15 11.05
N GLN A 409 -10.92 -43.71 9.99
CA GLN A 409 -11.06 -45.16 9.78
C GLN A 409 -9.71 -45.76 9.44
#